data_354038bbc0eb047b7e12ddb73a3f1a8d
#
_entry.id   354038bbc0eb047b7e12ddb73a3f1a8d
#
_cell.length_a   1.000
_cell.length_b   1.000
_cell.length_c   1.000
_cell.angle_alpha   90.00
_cell.angle_beta   90.00
_cell.angle_gamma   90.00
#
_symmetry.space_group_name_H-M   'P 1'
#
loop_
_entity.id
_entity.type
_entity.pdbx_description
1 polymer ?
#
loop_
_entity_poly.entity_id
_entity_poly.type
_entity_poly.pdbx_seq_one_letter_code
_entity_poly.pdbx_strand_id
1 'polypeptide(L)'
;MPSRVESIAGRFMKSPEKITMGKRNEGASNIEHICYMVQVRNRFEALNRIVAGHEDMYGVVFCRTRLETTDIAEKLSRKGDIAQATDGDLSQQQRDKVMDAFRRGHVRLLVATDAAARGLDIDELTHVINYNLPDDPEVYVHRSGRTGRAGKSGICVSIIHSREQNRIRDLERMTGKTLEH
;
A
#
# COMPACT_ATOMS: atom_id res chain seq x y z
N MET A 1 16.24 5.66 6.22
CA MET A 1 16.27 4.94 7.52
C MET A 1 15.59 5.83 8.55
N PRO A 2 14.61 5.33 9.33
CA PRO A 2 13.92 6.12 10.35
C PRO A 2 14.90 6.68 11.38
N SER A 3 14.63 7.90 11.91
CA SER A 3 15.50 8.57 12.89
C SER A 3 15.77 7.74 14.15
N ARG A 4 14.77 6.94 14.55
CA ARG A 4 14.88 6.01 15.69
C ARG A 4 15.90 4.90 15.45
N VAL A 5 16.01 4.40 14.22
CA VAL A 5 17.00 3.38 13.83
C VAL A 5 18.39 3.98 13.75
N GLU A 6 18.54 5.23 13.29
CA GLU A 6 19.81 5.96 13.31
C GLU A 6 20.33 6.16 14.74
N SER A 7 19.43 6.51 15.67
CA SER A 7 19.78 6.65 17.09
C SER A 7 20.25 5.31 17.70
N ILE A 8 19.62 4.19 17.31
CA ILE A 8 20.02 2.86 17.76
C ILE A 8 21.39 2.50 17.18
N ALA A 9 21.58 2.70 15.87
CA ALA A 9 22.87 2.42 15.22
C ALA A 9 24.01 3.20 15.87
N GLY A 10 23.81 4.49 16.17
CA GLY A 10 24.82 5.31 16.86
C GLY A 10 25.15 4.86 18.28
N ARG A 11 24.28 4.09 18.97
CA ARG A 11 24.55 3.55 20.30
C ARG A 11 25.32 2.23 20.27
N PHE A 12 25.14 1.42 19.25
CA PHE A 12 25.68 0.05 19.18
C PHE A 12 26.86 -0.10 18.22
N MET A 13 27.06 0.85 17.30
CA MET A 13 28.12 0.80 16.31
C MET A 13 29.20 1.85 16.63
N LYS A 14 30.46 1.45 16.63
CA LYS A 14 31.59 2.38 16.76
C LYS A 14 31.88 3.04 15.41
N SER A 15 31.68 4.37 15.33
CA SER A 15 31.92 5.19 14.13
C SER A 15 31.34 4.62 12.84
N PRO A 16 30.00 4.41 12.76
CA PRO A 16 29.42 3.85 11.56
C PRO A 16 29.56 4.82 10.39
N GLU A 17 30.06 4.36 9.26
CA GLU A 17 30.04 5.11 8.01
C GLU A 17 28.62 5.13 7.44
N LYS A 18 28.08 6.31 7.19
CA LYS A 18 26.73 6.48 6.68
C LYS A 18 26.77 6.66 5.16
N ILE A 19 26.46 5.58 4.43
CA ILE A 19 26.29 5.65 2.97
C ILE A 19 24.80 5.91 2.68
N THR A 20 24.49 7.04 2.07
CA THR A 20 23.12 7.40 1.67
C THR A 20 23.00 7.36 0.15
N MET A 21 22.13 6.50 -0.37
CA MET A 21 21.81 6.44 -1.79
C MET A 21 20.40 7.03 -1.99
N GLY A 22 20.29 8.12 -2.77
CA GLY A 22 19.06 8.87 -2.99
C GLY A 22 18.68 9.81 -1.84
N LYS A 23 17.63 10.60 -2.02
CA LYS A 23 17.10 11.47 -0.97
C LYS A 23 16.18 10.68 -0.03
N ARG A 24 16.18 11.07 1.25
CA ARG A 24 15.34 10.44 2.26
C ARG A 24 13.86 10.67 1.91
N ASN A 25 13.09 9.58 1.84
CA ASN A 25 11.64 9.58 1.58
C ASN A 25 11.20 10.19 0.22
N GLU A 26 12.07 10.29 -0.78
CA GLU A 26 11.62 10.55 -2.13
C GLU A 26 10.82 9.34 -2.62
N GLY A 27 9.52 9.54 -2.89
CA GLY A 27 8.70 8.55 -3.60
C GLY A 27 9.33 8.26 -4.98
N ALA A 28 9.21 7.05 -5.47
CA ALA A 28 9.73 6.71 -6.79
C ALA A 28 9.13 7.68 -7.82
N SER A 29 9.97 8.26 -8.68
CA SER A 29 9.58 9.31 -9.64
C SER A 29 8.52 8.86 -10.65
N ASN A 30 8.38 7.55 -10.83
CA ASN A 30 7.50 6.88 -11.78
C ASN A 30 6.19 6.36 -11.15
N ILE A 31 5.83 6.80 -9.93
CA ILE A 31 4.54 6.49 -9.31
C ILE A 31 3.61 7.69 -9.48
N GLU A 32 2.46 7.44 -10.06
CA GLU A 32 1.33 8.37 -10.07
C GLU A 32 0.55 8.23 -8.76
N HIS A 33 0.24 9.36 -8.13
CA HIS A 33 -0.49 9.39 -6.86
C HIS A 33 -1.85 10.05 -7.06
N ILE A 34 -2.91 9.28 -6.85
CA ILE A 34 -4.31 9.70 -7.06
C ILE A 34 -5.05 9.67 -5.71
N CYS A 35 -5.85 10.70 -5.43
CA CYS A 35 -6.70 10.76 -4.25
C CYS A 35 -8.17 10.88 -4.63
N TYR A 36 -8.99 9.94 -4.19
CA TYR A 36 -10.44 10.05 -4.30
C TYR A 36 -11.06 10.45 -2.97
N MET A 37 -11.67 11.63 -2.93
CA MET A 37 -12.37 12.11 -1.76
C MET A 37 -13.82 11.61 -1.77
N VAL A 38 -14.19 10.80 -0.79
CA VAL A 38 -15.51 10.18 -0.71
C VAL A 38 -16.10 10.28 0.69
N GLN A 39 -17.42 10.13 0.79
CA GLN A 39 -18.07 9.93 2.09
C GLN A 39 -17.72 8.54 2.64
N VAL A 40 -17.58 8.40 3.96
CA VAL A 40 -17.21 7.13 4.63
C VAL A 40 -18.05 5.96 4.15
N ARG A 41 -19.37 6.15 4.04
CA ARG A 41 -20.34 5.13 3.59
C ARG A 41 -20.09 4.66 2.14
N ASN A 42 -19.45 5.47 1.32
CA ASN A 42 -19.21 5.21 -0.11
C ASN A 42 -17.80 4.66 -0.39
N ARG A 43 -16.99 4.42 0.65
CA ARG A 43 -15.59 3.96 0.48
C ARG A 43 -15.49 2.66 -0.31
N PHE A 44 -16.31 1.68 0.04
CA PHE A 44 -16.29 0.40 -0.66
C PHE A 44 -16.74 0.55 -2.12
N GLU A 45 -17.76 1.36 -2.37
CA GLU A 45 -18.24 1.60 -3.74
C GLU A 45 -17.15 2.29 -4.59
N ALA A 46 -16.41 3.24 -4.00
CA ALA A 46 -15.27 3.86 -4.68
C ALA A 46 -14.18 2.82 -5.00
N LEU A 47 -13.81 1.96 -4.03
CA LEU A 47 -12.87 0.87 -4.26
C LEU A 47 -13.35 -0.05 -5.40
N ASN A 48 -14.59 -0.48 -5.37
CA ASN A 48 -15.18 -1.34 -6.39
C ASN A 48 -15.11 -0.73 -7.78
N ARG A 49 -15.38 0.58 -7.93
CA ARG A 49 -15.26 1.30 -9.22
C ARG A 49 -13.82 1.42 -9.69
N ILE A 50 -12.87 1.68 -8.78
CA ILE A 50 -11.45 1.73 -9.10
C ILE A 50 -10.99 0.38 -9.64
N VAL A 51 -11.36 -0.71 -8.97
CA VAL A 51 -10.99 -2.08 -9.38
C VAL A 51 -11.64 -2.43 -10.73
N ALA A 52 -12.93 -2.12 -10.91
CA ALA A 52 -13.65 -2.39 -12.16
C ALA A 52 -13.12 -1.57 -13.35
N GLY A 53 -12.57 -0.38 -13.10
CA GLY A 53 -11.99 0.47 -14.14
C GLY A 53 -10.60 0.04 -14.63
N HIS A 54 -9.97 -0.96 -14.00
CA HIS A 54 -8.60 -1.40 -14.30
C HIS A 54 -8.56 -2.94 -14.39
N GLU A 55 -8.90 -3.47 -15.54
CA GLU A 55 -8.95 -4.93 -15.78
C GLU A 55 -7.59 -5.62 -15.54
N ASP A 56 -6.49 -4.94 -15.85
CA ASP A 56 -5.12 -5.44 -15.67
C ASP A 56 -4.54 -5.17 -14.29
N MET A 57 -5.38 -4.77 -13.32
CA MET A 57 -4.92 -4.46 -11.98
C MET A 57 -4.29 -5.70 -11.31
N TYR A 58 -3.03 -5.57 -10.93
CA TYR A 58 -2.29 -6.50 -10.08
C TYR A 58 -1.75 -5.71 -8.90
N GLY A 59 -2.35 -5.87 -7.72
CA GLY A 59 -2.11 -4.90 -6.67
C GLY A 59 -2.41 -5.36 -5.26
N VAL A 60 -2.21 -4.41 -4.33
CA VAL A 60 -2.53 -4.58 -2.92
C VAL A 60 -3.45 -3.47 -2.44
N VAL A 61 -4.46 -3.86 -1.64
CA VAL A 61 -5.37 -2.95 -0.94
C VAL A 61 -4.99 -2.93 0.52
N PHE A 62 -4.54 -1.79 1.02
CA PHE A 62 -4.17 -1.62 2.43
C PHE A 62 -5.35 -1.18 3.27
N CYS A 63 -5.70 -2.01 4.26
CA CYS A 63 -6.74 -1.77 5.25
C CYS A 63 -6.14 -1.54 6.64
N ARG A 64 -6.90 -0.90 7.54
CA ARG A 64 -6.44 -0.57 8.89
C ARG A 64 -6.47 -1.78 9.81
N THR A 65 -7.50 -2.62 9.72
CA THR A 65 -7.74 -3.74 10.62
C THR A 65 -7.89 -5.06 9.87
N ARG A 66 -7.63 -6.18 10.56
CA ARG A 66 -7.82 -7.53 10.01
C ARG A 66 -9.27 -7.78 9.61
N LEU A 67 -10.21 -7.37 10.46
CA LEU A 67 -11.64 -7.54 10.19
C LEU A 67 -12.06 -6.80 8.90
N GLU A 68 -11.57 -5.58 8.72
CA GLU A 68 -11.81 -4.82 7.49
C GLU A 68 -11.18 -5.51 6.27
N THR A 69 -9.98 -6.09 6.43
CA THR A 69 -9.29 -6.85 5.38
C THR A 69 -10.13 -8.01 4.87
N THR A 70 -10.68 -8.81 5.77
CA THR A 70 -11.55 -9.95 5.43
C THR A 70 -12.86 -9.47 4.78
N ASP A 71 -13.53 -8.48 5.37
CA ASP A 71 -14.79 -7.92 4.85
C ASP A 71 -14.62 -7.37 3.42
N ILE A 72 -13.55 -6.62 3.17
CA ILE A 72 -13.26 -6.05 1.84
C ILE A 72 -12.95 -7.14 0.82
N ALA A 73 -12.12 -8.13 1.17
CA ALA A 73 -11.80 -9.23 0.27
C ALA A 73 -13.04 -10.04 -0.12
N GLU A 74 -13.91 -10.36 0.85
CA GLU A 74 -15.17 -11.05 0.59
C GLU A 74 -16.12 -10.23 -0.30
N LYS A 75 -16.24 -8.93 -0.04
CA LYS A 75 -17.08 -8.04 -0.84
C LYS A 75 -16.62 -7.94 -2.29
N LEU A 76 -15.29 -7.82 -2.51
CA LEU A 76 -14.72 -7.82 -3.86
C LEU A 76 -14.96 -9.17 -4.55
N SER A 77 -14.72 -10.29 -3.88
CA SER A 77 -14.96 -11.62 -4.44
C SER A 77 -16.43 -11.84 -4.83
N ARG A 78 -17.39 -11.34 -4.04
CA ARG A 78 -18.82 -11.38 -4.40
C ARG A 78 -19.17 -10.55 -5.64
N LYS A 79 -18.36 -9.55 -5.98
CA LYS A 79 -18.49 -8.74 -7.19
C LYS A 79 -17.82 -9.35 -8.43
N GLY A 80 -17.16 -10.49 -8.26
CA GLY A 80 -16.46 -11.20 -9.34
C GLY A 80 -14.97 -10.91 -9.42
N ASP A 81 -14.43 -10.09 -8.51
CA ASP A 81 -13.00 -9.83 -8.47
C ASP A 81 -12.24 -10.98 -7.81
N ILE A 82 -11.05 -11.26 -8.30
CA ILE A 82 -10.17 -12.28 -7.73
C ILE A 82 -9.34 -11.63 -6.63
N ALA A 83 -9.95 -11.40 -5.47
CA ALA A 83 -9.35 -10.78 -4.31
C ALA A 83 -9.22 -11.76 -3.14
N GLN A 84 -8.12 -11.71 -2.40
CA GLN A 84 -7.90 -12.55 -1.23
C GLN A 84 -7.31 -11.74 -0.06
N ALA A 85 -7.85 -11.98 1.14
CA ALA A 85 -7.32 -11.43 2.36
C ALA A 85 -6.00 -12.11 2.72
N THR A 86 -5.04 -11.33 3.18
CA THR A 86 -3.88 -11.82 3.90
C THR A 86 -3.76 -11.05 5.21
N ASP A 87 -3.87 -11.75 6.31
CA ASP A 87 -3.80 -11.19 7.66
C ASP A 87 -2.86 -11.99 8.57
N GLY A 88 -2.67 -11.50 9.79
CA GLY A 88 -1.77 -12.12 10.76
C GLY A 88 -2.28 -13.42 11.37
N ASP A 89 -3.56 -13.80 11.16
CA ASP A 89 -4.16 -15.00 11.72
C ASP A 89 -3.98 -16.21 10.80
N LEU A 90 -3.56 -15.98 9.55
CA LEU A 90 -3.22 -17.06 8.63
C LEU A 90 -1.98 -17.82 9.13
N SER A 91 -2.08 -19.13 9.14
CA SER A 91 -0.90 -19.99 9.33
C SER A 91 0.12 -19.75 8.21
N GLN A 92 1.40 -20.09 8.46
CA GLN A 92 2.43 -19.93 7.43
C GLN A 92 2.05 -20.66 6.12
N GLN A 93 1.51 -21.88 6.22
CA GLN A 93 1.05 -22.63 5.05
C GLN A 93 -0.08 -21.94 4.27
N GLN A 94 -1.02 -21.33 4.98
CA GLN A 94 -2.11 -20.57 4.33
C GLN A 94 -1.56 -19.33 3.64
N ARG A 95 -0.64 -18.61 4.30
CA ARG A 95 0.02 -17.44 3.74
C ARG A 95 0.80 -17.79 2.48
N ASP A 96 1.56 -18.90 2.49
CA ASP A 96 2.32 -19.36 1.34
C ASP A 96 1.40 -19.72 0.16
N LYS A 97 0.26 -20.37 0.43
CA LYS A 97 -0.75 -20.68 -0.61
C LYS A 97 -1.34 -19.40 -1.23
N VAL A 98 -1.68 -18.39 -0.42
CA VAL A 98 -2.18 -17.11 -0.91
C VAL A 98 -1.13 -16.43 -1.79
N MET A 99 0.12 -16.40 -1.34
CA MET A 99 1.21 -15.80 -2.09
C MET A 99 1.53 -16.54 -3.39
N ASP A 100 1.47 -17.86 -3.39
CA ASP A 100 1.64 -18.64 -4.61
C ASP A 100 0.50 -18.39 -5.62
N ALA A 101 -0.75 -18.32 -5.16
CA ALA A 101 -1.89 -17.98 -5.99
C ALA A 101 -1.75 -16.56 -6.57
N PHE A 102 -1.27 -15.61 -5.77
CA PHE A 102 -1.02 -14.25 -6.20
C PHE A 102 0.10 -14.18 -7.25
N ARG A 103 1.26 -14.78 -7.01
CA ARG A 103 2.38 -14.80 -7.98
C ARG A 103 2.03 -15.47 -9.30
N ARG A 104 1.13 -16.45 -9.28
CA ARG A 104 0.64 -17.13 -10.50
C ARG A 104 -0.49 -16.37 -11.20
N GLY A 105 -0.92 -15.22 -10.68
CA GLY A 105 -2.01 -14.43 -11.24
C GLY A 105 -3.42 -15.02 -11.01
N HIS A 106 -3.54 -16.08 -10.19
CA HIS A 106 -4.84 -16.63 -9.78
C HIS A 106 -5.55 -15.71 -8.77
N VAL A 107 -4.82 -14.84 -8.10
CA VAL A 107 -5.32 -13.74 -7.27
C VAL A 107 -4.75 -12.46 -7.85
N ARG A 108 -5.59 -11.48 -8.15
CA ARG A 108 -5.16 -10.18 -8.69
C ARG A 108 -4.97 -9.13 -7.62
N LEU A 109 -5.73 -9.23 -6.54
CA LEU A 109 -5.75 -8.27 -5.45
C LEU A 109 -5.49 -8.96 -4.13
N LEU A 110 -4.43 -8.54 -3.45
CA LEU A 110 -4.25 -8.85 -2.03
C LEU A 110 -4.90 -7.75 -1.20
N VAL A 111 -5.65 -8.13 -0.18
CA VAL A 111 -6.17 -7.19 0.81
C VAL A 111 -5.45 -7.45 2.12
N ALA A 112 -4.73 -6.46 2.65
CA ALA A 112 -3.79 -6.66 3.74
C ALA A 112 -3.75 -5.49 4.72
N THR A 113 -3.34 -5.77 5.95
CA THR A 113 -2.83 -4.74 6.88
C THR A 113 -1.33 -4.53 6.66
N ASP A 114 -0.78 -3.42 7.15
CA ASP A 114 0.67 -3.19 7.11
C ASP A 114 1.47 -4.30 7.78
N ALA A 115 0.95 -4.83 8.89
CA ALA A 115 1.62 -5.90 9.63
C ALA A 115 1.66 -7.19 8.81
N ALA A 116 0.58 -7.52 8.10
CA ALA A 116 0.50 -8.71 7.25
C ALA A 116 1.36 -8.57 5.99
N ALA A 117 1.42 -7.37 5.41
CA ALA A 117 2.22 -7.09 4.23
C ALA A 117 3.73 -7.04 4.50
N ARG A 118 4.14 -6.84 5.76
CA ARG A 118 5.55 -6.90 6.14
C ARG A 118 6.08 -8.34 6.01
N GLY A 119 7.20 -8.49 5.33
CA GLY A 119 7.80 -9.81 5.08
C GLY A 119 7.14 -10.61 3.96
N LEU A 120 6.13 -10.06 3.30
CA LEU A 120 5.67 -10.57 2.02
C LEU A 120 6.52 -9.94 0.91
N ASP A 121 7.07 -10.77 0.06
CA ASP A 121 7.75 -10.36 -1.18
C ASP A 121 6.68 -9.97 -2.21
N ILE A 122 6.14 -8.76 -2.03
CA ILE A 122 5.09 -8.16 -2.85
C ILE A 122 5.68 -6.93 -3.51
N ASP A 123 6.30 -7.12 -4.63
CA ASP A 123 6.93 -6.07 -5.42
C ASP A 123 6.43 -6.12 -6.86
N GLU A 124 6.77 -5.12 -7.65
CA GLU A 124 6.37 -4.99 -9.07
C GLU A 124 4.85 -4.93 -9.30
N LEU A 125 4.11 -4.45 -8.33
CA LEU A 125 2.68 -4.25 -8.46
C LEU A 125 2.38 -3.16 -9.49
N THR A 126 1.26 -3.27 -10.19
CA THR A 126 0.73 -2.18 -11.02
C THR A 126 0.06 -1.12 -10.15
N HIS A 127 -0.64 -1.56 -9.11
CA HIS A 127 -1.43 -0.67 -8.24
C HIS A 127 -1.19 -0.92 -6.76
N VAL A 128 -1.17 0.16 -6.00
CA VAL A 128 -1.28 0.18 -4.55
C VAL A 128 -2.50 1.00 -4.17
N ILE A 129 -3.41 0.44 -3.40
CA ILE A 129 -4.63 1.14 -2.97
C ILE A 129 -4.60 1.30 -1.45
N ASN A 130 -4.60 2.54 -0.98
CA ASN A 130 -4.81 2.86 0.42
C ASN A 130 -6.32 2.99 0.66
N TYR A 131 -6.99 1.90 1.03
CA TYR A 131 -8.37 1.95 1.49
C TYR A 131 -8.51 2.81 2.76
N ASN A 132 -7.50 2.75 3.62
CA ASN A 132 -7.28 3.69 4.71
C ASN A 132 -5.88 4.31 4.58
N LEU A 133 -5.79 5.63 4.73
CA LEU A 133 -4.49 6.27 4.86
C LEU A 133 -3.75 5.76 6.09
N PRO A 134 -2.45 5.49 6.00
CA PRO A 134 -1.63 5.18 7.16
C PRO A 134 -1.47 6.43 8.02
N ASP A 135 -1.34 6.28 9.34
CA ASP A 135 -1.16 7.41 10.24
C ASP A 135 0.25 8.02 10.14
N ASP A 136 1.23 7.19 9.80
CA ASP A 136 2.61 7.61 9.57
C ASP A 136 2.85 7.82 8.06
N PRO A 137 3.28 9.02 7.64
CA PRO A 137 3.64 9.29 6.26
C PRO A 137 4.78 8.42 5.71
N GLU A 138 5.73 7.96 6.54
CA GLU A 138 6.77 7.02 6.10
C GLU A 138 6.17 5.68 5.66
N VAL A 139 5.11 5.23 6.32
CA VAL A 139 4.36 4.02 5.93
C VAL A 139 3.70 4.21 4.56
N TYR A 140 3.20 5.42 4.26
CA TYR A 140 2.66 5.71 2.94
C TYR A 140 3.71 5.52 1.83
N VAL A 141 4.91 6.05 2.03
CA VAL A 141 6.02 5.88 1.08
C VAL A 141 6.41 4.41 0.92
N HIS A 142 6.43 3.65 2.02
CA HIS A 142 6.71 2.22 1.99
C HIS A 142 5.63 1.42 1.26
N ARG A 143 4.34 1.80 1.39
CA ARG A 143 3.24 1.19 0.66
C ARG A 143 3.32 1.52 -0.83
N SER A 144 3.43 2.80 -1.18
CA SER A 144 3.53 3.23 -2.57
C SER A 144 4.74 2.64 -3.27
N GLY A 145 5.86 2.46 -2.57
CA GLY A 145 7.06 1.81 -3.10
C GLY A 145 6.92 0.31 -3.39
N ARG A 146 5.73 -0.31 -3.26
CA ARG A 146 5.44 -1.66 -3.76
C ARG A 146 5.11 -1.66 -5.25
N THR A 147 4.83 -0.51 -5.82
CA THR A 147 4.67 -0.30 -7.27
C THR A 147 5.78 0.61 -7.81
N GLY A 148 5.83 0.81 -9.11
CA GLY A 148 6.79 1.70 -9.75
C GLY A 148 8.24 1.25 -9.64
N ARG A 149 8.52 -0.05 -9.53
CA ARG A 149 9.87 -0.61 -9.43
C ARG A 149 10.45 -1.00 -10.79
N ALA A 150 11.77 -1.15 -10.84
CA ALA A 150 12.52 -1.60 -12.03
C ALA A 150 12.25 -0.74 -13.28
N GLY A 151 12.00 0.56 -13.12
CA GLY A 151 11.74 1.48 -14.23
C GLY A 151 10.30 1.41 -14.79
N LYS A 152 9.43 0.55 -14.24
CA LYS A 152 8.02 0.48 -14.62
C LYS A 152 7.24 1.64 -13.96
N SER A 153 6.18 2.11 -14.60
CA SER A 153 5.21 3.03 -14.00
C SER A 153 4.33 2.29 -13.01
N GLY A 154 3.84 3.00 -11.99
CA GLY A 154 2.93 2.47 -10.99
C GLY A 154 1.89 3.49 -10.58
N ILE A 155 0.77 3.01 -10.04
CA ILE A 155 -0.34 3.86 -9.58
C ILE A 155 -0.55 3.60 -8.09
N CYS A 156 -0.58 4.68 -7.30
CA CYS A 156 -0.89 4.64 -5.89
C CYS A 156 -2.17 5.44 -5.63
N VAL A 157 -3.27 4.75 -5.38
CA VAL A 157 -4.58 5.35 -5.12
C VAL A 157 -4.83 5.45 -3.63
N SER A 158 -5.39 6.58 -3.18
CA SER A 158 -5.83 6.77 -1.80
C SER A 158 -7.29 7.13 -1.74
N ILE A 159 -8.09 6.38 -0.98
CA ILE A 159 -9.50 6.65 -0.74
C ILE A 159 -9.61 7.37 0.61
N ILE A 160 -9.94 8.66 0.56
CA ILE A 160 -9.95 9.55 1.71
C ILE A 160 -11.34 10.10 1.98
N HIS A 161 -11.59 10.59 3.17
CA HIS A 161 -12.79 11.36 3.49
C HIS A 161 -12.43 12.80 3.91
N SER A 162 -13.42 13.69 3.93
CA SER A 162 -13.19 15.13 4.16
C SER A 162 -12.40 15.46 5.44
N ARG A 163 -12.51 14.67 6.49
CA ARG A 163 -11.74 14.86 7.74
C ARG A 163 -10.24 14.55 7.58
N GLU A 164 -9.87 13.81 6.54
CA GLU A 164 -8.47 13.45 6.24
C GLU A 164 -7.81 14.42 5.26
N GLN A 165 -8.52 15.43 4.77
CA GLN A 165 -8.03 16.39 3.76
C GLN A 165 -6.71 17.08 4.16
N ASN A 166 -6.53 17.39 5.43
CA ASN A 166 -5.29 18.00 5.91
C ASN A 166 -4.07 17.08 5.72
N ARG A 167 -4.27 15.78 5.71
CA ARG A 167 -3.21 14.76 5.54
C ARG A 167 -2.70 14.71 4.10
N ILE A 168 -3.50 15.14 3.12
CA ILE A 168 -3.07 15.23 1.72
C ILE A 168 -1.86 16.14 1.61
N ARG A 169 -1.90 17.32 2.24
CA ARG A 169 -0.78 18.28 2.21
C ARG A 169 0.52 17.70 2.80
N ASP A 170 0.40 16.86 3.82
CA ASP A 170 1.55 16.19 4.41
C ASP A 170 2.11 15.12 3.46
N LEU A 171 1.25 14.39 2.75
CA LEU A 171 1.64 13.43 1.73
C LEU A 171 2.29 14.13 0.52
N GLU A 172 1.72 15.22 0.01
CA GLU A 172 2.29 16.02 -1.07
C GLU A 172 3.68 16.55 -0.71
N ARG A 173 3.82 17.10 0.49
CA ARG A 173 5.11 17.59 0.99
C ARG A 173 6.16 16.49 1.08
N MET A 174 5.75 15.29 1.45
CA MET A 174 6.64 14.14 1.62
C MET A 174 7.00 13.48 0.28
N THR A 175 6.02 13.30 -0.60
CA THR A 175 6.26 12.68 -1.92
C THR A 175 6.90 13.64 -2.92
N GLY A 176 6.84 14.96 -2.63
CA GLY A 176 7.27 16.01 -3.56
C GLY A 176 6.36 16.14 -4.79
N LYS A 177 5.17 15.54 -4.75
CA LYS A 177 4.22 15.50 -5.87
C LYS A 177 2.88 16.04 -5.44
N THR A 178 2.21 16.74 -6.36
CA THR A 178 0.80 17.09 -6.21
C THR A 178 -0.04 15.84 -6.41
N LEU A 179 -1.02 15.63 -5.54
CA LEU A 179 -1.95 14.52 -5.65
C LEU A 179 -3.12 14.93 -6.54
N GLU A 180 -3.40 14.14 -7.58
CA GLU A 180 -4.58 14.35 -8.42
C GLU A 180 -5.86 14.01 -7.63
N HIS A 181 -6.92 14.82 -7.81
CA HIS A 181 -8.19 14.74 -7.06
C HIS A 181 -9.35 14.38 -7.99
#